data_7faaf7ab0cf279d60fee3ad110d9e783
#
_entry.id   7faaf7ab0cf279d60fee3ad110d9e783
#
_cell.length_a   1.000
_cell.length_b   1.000
_cell.length_c   1.000
_cell.angle_alpha   90.00
_cell.angle_beta   90.00
_cell.angle_gamma   90.00
#
_symmetry.space_group_name_H-M   'P 1'
#
loop_
_entity.id
_entity.type
_entity.pdbx_description
1 polymer ?
#
loop_
_entity_poly.entity_id
_entity_poly.type
_entity_poly.pdbx_seq_one_letter_code
_entity_poly.pdbx_strand_id
1 'polypeptide(L)'
;MVLLRYFNPIGAHESGRMGENPNGIPNNLMPYITKVAAGQLDHLTVFGNDYNTPDGTGVRDYIHVVDLAKGHVAACDYAAKHNGCEIINLGTGVGYSVLDIVNTFSRVNQVPVPYVIGPRRDGDVDACYADPTKAKELLGWTATKTLEDMCRDSWRWQKANPNGYQDK
;
A
#
# COMPACT_ATOMS: atom_id res chain seq x y z
N MET A 1 12.19 -8.95 -21.73
CA MET A 1 11.31 -7.90 -21.15
C MET A 1 10.54 -8.49 -19.98
N VAL A 2 10.34 -7.72 -18.89
CA VAL A 2 9.46 -8.13 -17.76
C VAL A 2 8.39 -7.06 -17.56
N LEU A 3 7.14 -7.48 -17.55
CA LEU A 3 5.97 -6.64 -17.24
C LEU A 3 5.55 -6.92 -15.79
N LEU A 4 5.76 -5.96 -14.91
CA LEU A 4 5.37 -6.08 -13.50
C LEU A 4 3.97 -5.51 -13.27
N ARG A 5 3.09 -6.33 -12.70
CA ARG A 5 1.78 -5.91 -12.20
C ARG A 5 1.88 -5.84 -10.68
N TYR A 6 2.04 -4.65 -10.14
CA TYR A 6 2.11 -4.44 -8.69
C TYR A 6 0.78 -3.96 -8.14
N PHE A 7 0.48 -4.38 -6.93
CA PHE A 7 -0.78 -4.11 -6.25
C PHE A 7 -0.70 -2.77 -5.51
N ASN A 8 -1.31 -2.60 -4.36
CA ASN A 8 -1.42 -1.30 -3.70
C ASN A 8 -0.17 -0.97 -2.86
N PRO A 9 0.82 -0.22 -3.37
CA PRO A 9 1.99 0.11 -2.59
C PRO A 9 1.65 1.10 -1.47
N ILE A 10 2.11 0.79 -0.25
CA ILE A 10 2.04 1.63 0.93
C ILE A 10 3.33 1.50 1.74
N GLY A 11 3.44 2.21 2.83
CA GLY A 11 4.67 2.24 3.60
C GLY A 11 5.62 3.35 3.13
N ALA A 12 6.74 3.42 3.78
CA ALA A 12 7.83 4.33 3.48
C ALA A 12 9.16 3.66 3.84
N HIS A 13 10.28 4.23 3.44
CA HIS A 13 11.57 3.73 3.88
C HIS A 13 11.74 3.93 5.40
N GLU A 14 12.28 2.95 6.08
CA GLU A 14 12.43 2.93 7.54
C GLU A 14 13.23 4.12 8.11
N SER A 15 14.06 4.77 7.28
CA SER A 15 14.78 5.99 7.67
C SER A 15 13.89 7.22 7.87
N GLY A 16 12.63 7.19 7.42
CA GLY A 16 11.73 8.35 7.42
C GLY A 16 12.13 9.46 6.44
N ARG A 17 13.11 9.21 5.54
CA ARG A 17 13.57 10.19 4.55
C ARG A 17 12.92 10.05 3.18
N MET A 18 12.32 8.90 2.89
CA MET A 18 11.63 8.61 1.63
C MET A 18 10.25 8.05 1.94
N GLY A 19 9.22 8.64 1.33
CA GLY A 19 7.83 8.24 1.48
C GLY A 19 6.96 8.86 0.41
N GLU A 20 5.66 8.65 0.52
CA GLU A 20 4.69 9.10 -0.48
C GLU A 20 4.34 10.58 -0.26
N ASN A 21 4.61 11.40 -1.27
CA ASN A 21 4.26 12.82 -1.30
C ASN A 21 3.59 13.15 -2.64
N PRO A 22 2.31 12.84 -2.82
CA PRO A 22 1.62 13.02 -4.08
C PRO A 22 1.43 14.50 -4.42
N ASN A 23 1.66 14.86 -5.67
CA ASN A 23 1.29 16.17 -6.20
C ASN A 23 -0.22 16.22 -6.45
N GLY A 24 -0.94 17.09 -5.75
CA GLY A 24 -2.38 17.24 -5.86
C GLY A 24 -3.16 16.24 -4.99
N ILE A 25 -4.33 15.79 -5.50
CA ILE A 25 -5.23 14.89 -4.77
C ILE A 25 -4.64 13.47 -4.74
N PRO A 26 -4.41 12.86 -3.57
CA PRO A 26 -3.92 11.49 -3.49
C PRO A 26 -4.90 10.48 -4.09
N ASN A 27 -4.38 9.48 -4.80
CA ASN A 27 -5.21 8.38 -5.32
C ASN A 27 -5.21 7.14 -4.40
N ASN A 28 -4.28 7.08 -3.43
CA ASN A 28 -4.09 5.94 -2.55
C ASN A 28 -4.69 6.20 -1.16
N LEU A 29 -5.03 5.11 -0.44
CA LEU A 29 -5.64 5.16 0.89
C LEU A 29 -4.69 5.74 1.96
N MET A 30 -3.42 5.30 1.98
CA MET A 30 -2.49 5.61 3.07
C MET A 30 -2.23 7.13 3.24
N PRO A 31 -2.06 7.94 2.21
CA PRO A 31 -1.93 9.40 2.36
C PRO A 31 -3.12 10.06 3.05
N TYR A 32 -4.34 9.56 2.85
CA TYR A 32 -5.51 10.08 3.58
C TYR A 32 -5.47 9.69 5.04
N ILE A 33 -5.14 8.43 5.35
CA ILE A 33 -5.00 7.94 6.73
C ILE A 33 -3.96 8.78 7.49
N THR A 34 -2.79 9.00 6.89
CA THR A 34 -1.72 9.76 7.54
C THR A 34 -2.07 11.23 7.74
N LYS A 35 -2.80 11.85 6.80
CA LYS A 35 -3.29 13.23 6.93
C LYS A 35 -4.35 13.36 8.02
N VAL A 36 -5.28 12.40 8.14
CA VAL A 36 -6.26 12.36 9.22
C VAL A 36 -5.56 12.21 10.57
N ALA A 37 -4.63 11.26 10.68
CA ALA A 37 -3.85 11.05 11.88
C ALA A 37 -2.99 12.26 12.29
N ALA A 38 -2.55 13.06 11.31
CA ALA A 38 -1.82 14.32 11.52
C ALA A 38 -2.73 15.52 11.82
N GLY A 39 -4.06 15.35 11.84
CA GLY A 39 -5.02 16.44 12.05
C GLY A 39 -5.14 17.40 10.86
N GLN A 40 -4.65 17.03 9.68
CA GLN A 40 -4.77 17.81 8.45
C GLN A 40 -6.11 17.59 7.73
N LEU A 41 -6.81 16.50 8.08
CA LEU A 41 -8.17 16.19 7.65
C LEU A 41 -8.97 15.74 8.87
N ASP A 42 -10.25 16.09 8.92
CA ASP A 42 -11.13 15.77 10.04
C ASP A 42 -11.44 14.28 10.15
N HIS A 43 -11.62 13.61 9.01
CA HIS A 43 -11.95 12.18 8.93
C HIS A 43 -11.56 11.58 7.59
N LEU A 44 -11.45 10.26 7.57
CA LEU A 44 -11.32 9.45 6.36
C LEU A 44 -12.71 9.13 5.81
N THR A 45 -12.91 9.22 4.51
CA THR A 45 -14.11 8.66 3.86
C THR A 45 -13.79 7.22 3.41
N VAL A 46 -14.51 6.25 3.98
CA VAL A 46 -14.49 4.84 3.55
C VAL A 46 -15.62 4.64 2.55
N PHE A 47 -15.29 4.25 1.32
CA PHE A 47 -16.24 4.14 0.22
C PHE A 47 -16.92 2.77 0.21
N GLY A 48 -18.17 2.73 0.71
CA GLY A 48 -18.99 1.52 0.83
C GLY A 48 -18.69 0.68 2.07
N ASN A 49 -19.72 0.05 2.62
CA ASN A 49 -19.64 -0.91 3.72
C ASN A 49 -20.54 -2.13 3.50
N ASP A 50 -20.91 -2.36 2.24
CA ASP A 50 -21.84 -3.40 1.81
C ASP A 50 -21.22 -4.32 0.74
N TYR A 51 -19.88 -4.36 0.65
CA TYR A 51 -19.14 -5.32 -0.17
C TYR A 51 -19.27 -6.72 0.43
N ASN A 52 -19.20 -7.74 -0.42
CA ASN A 52 -19.20 -9.14 0.05
C ASN A 52 -17.83 -9.52 0.62
N THR A 53 -17.48 -8.93 1.76
CA THR A 53 -16.23 -9.07 2.49
C THR A 53 -16.51 -9.15 3.99
N PRO A 54 -15.59 -9.61 4.84
CA PRO A 54 -15.85 -9.85 6.26
C PRO A 54 -16.37 -8.62 7.03
N ASP A 55 -15.93 -7.41 6.70
CA ASP A 55 -16.33 -6.16 7.36
C ASP A 55 -17.12 -5.21 6.44
N GLY A 56 -17.46 -5.68 5.25
CA GLY A 56 -18.23 -4.93 4.26
C GLY A 56 -17.42 -3.89 3.49
N THR A 57 -16.13 -3.71 3.77
CA THR A 57 -15.27 -2.77 3.03
C THR A 57 -14.40 -3.47 1.98
N GLY A 58 -13.96 -2.75 0.95
CA GLY A 58 -13.19 -3.32 -0.14
C GLY A 58 -11.85 -3.91 0.31
N VAL A 59 -11.51 -5.10 -0.21
CA VAL A 59 -10.27 -5.83 0.11
C VAL A 59 -9.25 -5.67 -1.00
N ARG A 60 -8.01 -5.32 -0.64
CA ARG A 60 -6.88 -5.13 -1.58
C ARG A 60 -5.61 -5.78 -1.03
N ASP A 61 -4.69 -6.11 -1.93
CA ASP A 61 -3.33 -6.52 -1.56
C ASP A 61 -2.48 -5.26 -1.38
N TYR A 62 -2.08 -4.99 -0.15
CA TYR A 62 -1.17 -3.90 0.17
C TYR A 62 0.24 -4.43 0.29
N ILE A 63 1.17 -3.82 -0.43
CA ILE A 63 2.58 -4.19 -0.45
C ILE A 63 3.46 -3.04 0.06
N HIS A 64 4.44 -3.38 0.89
CA HIS A 64 5.40 -2.37 1.35
C HIS A 64 6.27 -1.87 0.19
N VAL A 65 6.39 -0.55 0.04
CA VAL A 65 7.13 0.08 -1.06
C VAL A 65 8.58 -0.41 -1.18
N VAL A 66 9.24 -0.75 -0.06
CA VAL A 66 10.61 -1.30 -0.07
C VAL A 66 10.65 -2.72 -0.63
N ASP A 67 9.65 -3.57 -0.31
CA ASP A 67 9.55 -4.90 -0.92
C ASP A 67 9.25 -4.79 -2.41
N LEU A 68 8.38 -3.88 -2.80
CA LEU A 68 8.11 -3.59 -4.20
C LEU A 68 9.39 -3.16 -4.95
N ALA A 69 10.19 -2.26 -4.37
CA ALA A 69 11.47 -1.84 -4.96
C ALA A 69 12.44 -3.00 -5.13
N LYS A 70 12.55 -3.90 -4.12
CA LYS A 70 13.36 -5.13 -4.22
C LYS A 70 12.87 -6.05 -5.34
N GLY A 71 11.54 -6.16 -5.52
CA GLY A 71 10.95 -6.91 -6.63
C GLY A 71 11.33 -6.35 -8.01
N HIS A 72 11.40 -5.02 -8.14
CA HIS A 72 11.88 -4.38 -9.36
C HIS A 72 13.36 -4.69 -9.64
N VAL A 73 14.22 -4.64 -8.61
CA VAL A 73 15.65 -5.00 -8.75
C VAL A 73 15.78 -6.46 -9.21
N ALA A 74 15.07 -7.38 -8.56
CA ALA A 74 15.10 -8.79 -8.93
C ALA A 74 14.59 -9.02 -10.38
N ALA A 75 13.58 -8.26 -10.81
CA ALA A 75 13.09 -8.33 -12.18
C ALA A 75 14.13 -7.80 -13.20
N CYS A 76 14.90 -6.75 -12.87
CA CYS A 76 16.00 -6.26 -13.70
C CYS A 76 17.10 -7.34 -13.83
N ASP A 77 17.48 -7.99 -12.74
CA ASP A 77 18.48 -9.07 -12.74
C ASP A 77 18.02 -10.27 -13.58
N TYR A 78 16.74 -10.60 -13.50
CA TYR A 78 16.13 -11.64 -14.32
C TYR A 78 16.15 -11.26 -15.82
N ALA A 79 15.69 -10.05 -16.14
CA ALA A 79 15.61 -9.56 -17.53
C ALA A 79 16.99 -9.50 -18.23
N ALA A 80 18.07 -9.25 -17.47
CA ALA A 80 19.44 -9.24 -18.00
C ALA A 80 19.94 -10.64 -18.44
N LYS A 81 19.35 -11.71 -17.91
CA LYS A 81 19.78 -13.10 -18.11
C LYS A 81 18.84 -13.92 -18.98
N HIS A 82 17.63 -13.44 -19.24
CA HIS A 82 16.58 -14.20 -19.92
C HIS A 82 15.98 -13.42 -21.09
N ASN A 83 15.73 -14.13 -22.18
CA ASN A 83 15.07 -13.58 -23.35
C ASN A 83 13.54 -13.78 -23.26
N GLY A 84 12.78 -13.04 -24.10
CA GLY A 84 11.33 -13.14 -24.16
C GLY A 84 10.61 -12.08 -23.34
N CYS A 85 9.35 -12.36 -22.98
CA CYS A 85 8.50 -11.46 -22.23
C CYS A 85 7.80 -12.24 -21.11
N GLU A 86 8.02 -11.81 -19.88
CA GLU A 86 7.36 -12.38 -18.71
C GLU A 86 6.43 -11.37 -18.05
N ILE A 87 5.26 -11.84 -17.63
CA ILE A 87 4.29 -11.03 -16.87
C ILE A 87 4.28 -11.58 -15.43
N ILE A 88 4.61 -10.74 -14.45
CA ILE A 88 4.83 -11.13 -13.05
C ILE A 88 4.07 -10.21 -12.13
N ASN A 89 3.29 -10.79 -11.18
CA ASN A 89 2.63 -10.03 -10.14
C ASN A 89 3.59 -9.77 -8.98
N LEU A 90 3.63 -8.53 -8.49
CA LEU A 90 4.30 -8.15 -7.25
C LEU A 90 3.25 -7.75 -6.22
N GLY A 91 2.96 -8.64 -5.28
CA GLY A 91 2.04 -8.49 -4.18
C GLY A 91 2.42 -9.41 -3.03
N THR A 92 1.67 -9.36 -1.95
CA THR A 92 1.87 -10.22 -0.78
C THR A 92 1.10 -11.53 -0.88
N GLY A 93 0.05 -11.58 -1.71
CA GLY A 93 -0.93 -12.66 -1.77
C GLY A 93 -1.93 -12.62 -0.62
N VAL A 94 -1.91 -11.57 0.21
CA VAL A 94 -2.82 -11.39 1.33
C VAL A 94 -3.70 -10.18 1.07
N GLY A 95 -5.03 -10.36 1.20
CA GLY A 95 -6.00 -9.28 1.12
C GLY A 95 -6.26 -8.66 2.48
N TYR A 96 -6.24 -7.34 2.55
CA TYR A 96 -6.66 -6.57 3.72
C TYR A 96 -7.80 -5.63 3.34
N SER A 97 -8.80 -5.52 4.22
CA SER A 97 -9.88 -4.56 4.06
C SER A 97 -9.43 -3.13 4.36
N VAL A 98 -10.24 -2.14 3.96
CA VAL A 98 -9.96 -0.74 4.34
C VAL A 98 -9.96 -0.59 5.85
N LEU A 99 -10.88 -1.24 6.57
CA LEU A 99 -10.93 -1.16 8.04
C LEU A 99 -9.78 -1.93 8.70
N ASP A 100 -9.26 -3.01 8.11
CA ASP A 100 -8.03 -3.66 8.58
C ASP A 100 -6.87 -2.67 8.59
N ILE A 101 -6.71 -1.88 7.52
CA ILE A 101 -5.66 -0.86 7.44
C ILE A 101 -5.87 0.23 8.50
N VAL A 102 -7.08 0.78 8.62
CA VAL A 102 -7.41 1.84 9.58
C VAL A 102 -7.16 1.37 11.02
N ASN A 103 -7.67 0.19 11.36
CA ASN A 103 -7.54 -0.37 12.71
C ASN A 103 -6.08 -0.70 13.04
N THR A 104 -5.34 -1.31 12.09
CA THR A 104 -3.91 -1.62 12.28
C THR A 104 -3.09 -0.34 12.43
N PHE A 105 -3.34 0.66 11.59
CA PHE A 105 -2.65 1.95 11.66
C PHE A 105 -2.88 2.61 13.03
N SER A 106 -4.13 2.69 13.48
CA SER A 106 -4.48 3.30 14.77
C SER A 106 -3.83 2.56 15.94
N ARG A 107 -3.88 1.23 15.93
CA ARG A 107 -3.31 0.37 16.98
C ARG A 107 -1.79 0.49 17.07
N VAL A 108 -1.10 0.37 15.92
CA VAL A 108 0.38 0.33 15.88
C VAL A 108 0.98 1.70 16.20
N ASN A 109 0.34 2.78 15.78
CA ASN A 109 0.85 4.13 15.94
C ASN A 109 0.24 4.86 17.15
N GLN A 110 -0.74 4.24 17.83
CA GLN A 110 -1.46 4.82 18.98
C GLN A 110 -2.05 6.20 18.67
N VAL A 111 -2.61 6.35 17.48
CA VAL A 111 -3.26 7.57 17.01
C VAL A 111 -4.61 7.24 16.38
N PRO A 112 -5.69 7.95 16.74
CA PRO A 112 -7.00 7.70 16.14
C PRO A 112 -7.05 8.12 14.67
N VAL A 113 -7.79 7.35 13.88
CA VAL A 113 -8.15 7.68 12.50
C VAL A 113 -9.67 7.65 12.41
N PRO A 114 -10.35 8.76 12.76
CA PRO A 114 -11.80 8.85 12.59
C PRO A 114 -12.18 8.69 11.12
N TYR A 115 -13.30 8.00 10.87
CA TYR A 115 -13.79 7.80 9.51
C TYR A 115 -15.32 7.90 9.44
N VAL A 116 -15.82 8.16 8.23
CA VAL A 116 -17.23 8.11 7.86
C VAL A 116 -17.42 7.17 6.67
N ILE A 117 -18.58 6.54 6.59
CA ILE A 117 -18.92 5.71 5.45
C ILE A 117 -19.55 6.58 4.37
N GLY A 118 -18.97 6.57 3.19
CA GLY A 118 -19.51 7.17 1.98
C GLY A 118 -20.12 6.12 1.05
N PRO A 119 -20.74 6.54 -0.06
CA PRO A 119 -21.26 5.61 -1.07
C PRO A 119 -20.11 4.82 -1.73
N ARG A 120 -20.43 3.67 -2.32
CA ARG A 120 -19.46 2.93 -3.17
C ARG A 120 -18.98 3.82 -4.31
N ARG A 121 -17.74 3.59 -4.74
CA ARG A 121 -17.23 4.14 -6.00
C ARG A 121 -17.57 3.20 -7.14
N ASP A 122 -17.93 3.77 -8.28
CA ASP A 122 -18.20 2.99 -9.48
C ASP A 122 -16.95 2.20 -9.92
N GLY A 123 -17.16 0.93 -10.26
CA GLY A 123 -16.09 0.03 -10.71
C GLY A 123 -15.25 -0.62 -9.60
N ASP A 124 -15.46 -0.31 -8.33
CA ASP A 124 -14.76 -1.01 -7.24
C ASP A 124 -15.29 -2.44 -7.10
N VAL A 125 -14.36 -3.41 -7.07
CA VAL A 125 -14.64 -4.83 -6.81
C VAL A 125 -14.52 -5.14 -5.32
N ASP A 126 -15.21 -6.19 -4.87
CA ASP A 126 -15.22 -6.60 -3.46
C ASP A 126 -13.80 -6.93 -2.96
N ALA A 127 -13.04 -7.74 -3.72
CA ALA A 127 -11.69 -8.15 -3.36
C ALA A 127 -10.77 -8.26 -4.59
N CYS A 128 -9.53 -7.83 -4.41
CA CYS A 128 -8.48 -8.00 -5.42
C CYS A 128 -7.11 -8.12 -4.72
N TYR A 129 -6.47 -9.30 -4.85
CA TYR A 129 -5.14 -9.59 -4.33
C TYR A 129 -4.34 -10.45 -5.29
N ALA A 130 -3.02 -10.45 -5.12
CA ALA A 130 -2.09 -11.12 -6.02
C ALA A 130 -2.06 -12.64 -5.83
N ASP A 131 -1.71 -13.35 -6.89
CA ASP A 131 -0.96 -14.59 -6.79
C ASP A 131 0.52 -14.27 -7.09
N PRO A 132 1.42 -14.28 -6.07
CA PRO A 132 2.82 -13.95 -6.22
C PRO A 132 3.70 -15.18 -6.54
N THR A 133 3.13 -16.35 -6.80
CA THR A 133 3.87 -17.60 -7.00
C THR A 133 4.94 -17.46 -8.07
N LYS A 134 4.61 -16.88 -9.22
CA LYS A 134 5.56 -16.67 -10.32
C LYS A 134 6.72 -15.75 -9.95
N ALA A 135 6.49 -14.73 -9.12
CA ALA A 135 7.57 -13.87 -8.61
C ALA A 135 8.55 -14.66 -7.74
N LYS A 136 8.04 -15.53 -6.88
CA LYS A 136 8.88 -16.42 -6.06
C LYS A 136 9.68 -17.40 -6.92
N GLU A 137 9.06 -18.04 -7.90
CA GLU A 137 9.71 -19.06 -8.74
C GLU A 137 10.75 -18.47 -9.69
N LEU A 138 10.44 -17.36 -10.38
CA LEU A 138 11.31 -16.80 -11.40
C LEU A 138 12.32 -15.80 -10.85
N LEU A 139 11.91 -14.98 -9.88
CA LEU A 139 12.74 -13.90 -9.33
C LEU A 139 13.40 -14.27 -8.00
N GLY A 140 12.99 -15.38 -7.36
CA GLY A 140 13.39 -15.72 -5.99
C GLY A 140 12.91 -14.67 -4.97
N TRP A 141 11.89 -13.90 -5.33
CA TRP A 141 11.41 -12.76 -4.54
C TRP A 141 10.09 -13.06 -3.85
N THR A 142 9.98 -12.62 -2.61
CA THR A 142 8.73 -12.60 -1.84
C THR A 142 8.66 -11.32 -1.01
N ALA A 143 7.45 -10.80 -0.80
CA ALA A 143 7.24 -9.72 0.16
C ALA A 143 7.50 -10.22 1.58
N THR A 144 8.16 -9.41 2.39
CA THR A 144 8.60 -9.79 3.75
C THR A 144 8.08 -8.84 4.84
N LYS A 145 7.70 -7.63 4.48
CA LYS A 145 7.19 -6.62 5.42
C LYS A 145 5.72 -6.88 5.73
N THR A 146 5.37 -6.70 7.00
CA THR A 146 4.01 -6.88 7.50
C THR A 146 3.15 -5.64 7.31
N LEU A 147 1.83 -5.76 7.53
CA LEU A 147 0.92 -4.62 7.54
C LEU A 147 1.29 -3.60 8.64
N GLU A 148 1.74 -4.09 9.79
CA GLU A 148 2.23 -3.25 10.88
C GLU A 148 3.46 -2.43 10.48
N ASP A 149 4.39 -3.04 9.73
CA ASP A 149 5.57 -2.32 9.21
C ASP A 149 5.14 -1.23 8.23
N MET A 150 4.21 -1.54 7.32
CA MET A 150 3.66 -0.58 6.36
C MET A 150 3.04 0.63 7.08
N CYS A 151 2.20 0.39 8.08
CA CYS A 151 1.54 1.43 8.87
C CYS A 151 2.55 2.27 9.69
N ARG A 152 3.51 1.60 10.33
CA ARG A 152 4.52 2.25 11.17
C ARG A 152 5.44 3.15 10.35
N ASP A 153 5.91 2.65 9.21
CA ASP A 153 6.85 3.37 8.37
C ASP A 153 6.18 4.53 7.65
N SER A 154 4.91 4.37 7.20
CA SER A 154 4.11 5.49 6.67
C SER A 154 3.95 6.61 7.69
N TRP A 155 3.64 6.27 8.95
CA TRP A 155 3.48 7.29 9.99
C TRP A 155 4.79 7.94 10.39
N ARG A 156 5.89 7.19 10.42
CA ARG A 156 7.24 7.75 10.66
C ARG A 156 7.58 8.80 9.61
N TRP A 157 7.31 8.49 8.32
CA TRP A 157 7.51 9.44 7.23
C TRP A 157 6.66 10.69 7.41
N GLN A 158 5.36 10.55 7.64
CA GLN A 158 4.43 11.68 7.79
C GLN A 158 4.82 12.60 8.94
N LYS A 159 5.22 12.04 10.09
CA LYS A 159 5.68 12.83 11.24
C LYS A 159 6.97 13.62 10.97
N ALA A 160 7.90 13.01 10.25
CA ALA A 160 9.16 13.65 9.91
C ALA A 160 9.02 14.69 8.78
N ASN A 161 7.98 14.57 7.96
CA ASN A 161 7.76 15.39 6.78
C ASN A 161 6.29 15.86 6.71
N PRO A 162 5.80 16.66 7.67
CA PRO A 162 4.38 17.04 7.76
C PRO A 162 3.88 17.80 6.53
N ASN A 163 4.77 18.50 5.84
CA ASN A 163 4.48 19.26 4.61
C ASN A 163 5.06 18.59 3.35
N GLY A 164 5.38 17.30 3.42
CA GLY A 164 6.02 16.58 2.32
C GLY A 164 7.50 16.90 2.17
N TYR A 165 8.05 16.64 0.97
CA TYR A 165 9.42 17.03 0.66
C TYR A 165 9.51 18.55 0.61
N GLN A 166 10.42 19.12 1.41
CA GLN A 166 10.74 20.53 1.31
C GLN A 166 11.78 20.70 0.20
N ASP A 167 11.53 21.62 -0.70
CA ASP A 167 12.57 22.09 -1.64
C ASP A 167 13.75 22.63 -0.82
N LYS A 168 14.95 22.06 -1.04
CA LYS A 168 16.18 22.53 -0.43
C LYS A 168 16.74 23.69 -1.20
#